data_cd927f47ed5eabe2def5aa8e909f3e58
#
_entry.id   cd927f47ed5eabe2def5aa8e909f3e58
#
_cell.length_a   1.000
_cell.length_b   1.000
_cell.length_c   1.000
_cell.angle_alpha   90.00
_cell.angle_beta   90.00
_cell.angle_gamma   90.00
#
_symmetry.space_group_name_H-M   'P 1'
#
loop_
_entity.id
_entity.type
_entity.pdbx_description
1 polymer ?
#
loop_
_entity_poly.entity_id
_entity_poly.type
_entity_poly.pdbx_seq_one_letter_code
_entity_poly.pdbx_strand_id
1 'polypeptide(L)'
;MFQQEMIERLRAAAEHDGRIIAVLMYGSFATGEADLFSDIEFAVFLDDEDFAAFDRHAWLDAISPVAAFFADDFGHETALFSNTIRGEFHFLRRSDLPVVATWQEHGWLPSLDAGVLLDRTGELSGYAAALVGGPPARGGAVQVHSLVLNLLNLMLLGGNLLHRGEYARAWALLGRAHEPLLKLVRLHERRTDHWPTPSRALEDDLSIFVRVRYQGCTGSAEPDALCAAYRATWQWGRELFATVGGPLGVDAPVAIVDHVQRLIDTAGGRSANW
;
A
#
# COMPACT_ATOMS: atom_id res chain seq x y z
N MET A 1 16.53 -18.20 -6.51
CA MET A 1 16.47 -16.76 -6.92
C MET A 1 17.57 -16.02 -6.17
N PHE A 2 18.16 -14.98 -6.75
CA PHE A 2 19.17 -14.15 -6.05
C PHE A 2 18.66 -13.56 -4.75
N GLN A 3 17.39 -13.18 -4.69
CA GLN A 3 16.76 -12.67 -3.46
C GLN A 3 16.80 -13.71 -2.34
N GLN A 4 16.50 -14.97 -2.61
CA GLN A 4 16.55 -16.04 -1.60
C GLN A 4 17.95 -16.21 -1.04
N GLU A 5 19.00 -16.16 -1.88
CA GLU A 5 20.38 -16.20 -1.42
C GLU A 5 20.71 -14.99 -0.53
N MET A 6 20.19 -13.80 -0.86
CA MET A 6 20.36 -12.61 -0.04
C MET A 6 19.65 -12.73 1.31
N ILE A 7 18.42 -13.28 1.33
CA ILE A 7 17.66 -13.55 2.56
C ILE A 7 18.44 -14.49 3.49
N GLU A 8 19.00 -15.57 2.94
CA GLU A 8 19.82 -16.51 3.73
C GLU A 8 21.12 -15.87 4.25
N ARG A 9 21.78 -15.01 3.44
CA ARG A 9 22.96 -14.26 3.89
C ARG A 9 22.60 -13.26 4.99
N LEU A 10 21.48 -12.56 4.84
CA LEU A 10 20.97 -11.62 5.85
C LEU A 10 20.70 -12.36 7.17
N ARG A 11 20.00 -13.49 7.10
CA ARG A 11 19.74 -14.34 8.25
C ARG A 11 21.05 -14.76 8.94
N ALA A 12 22.00 -15.28 8.19
CA ALA A 12 23.29 -15.67 8.72
C ALA A 12 24.06 -14.50 9.34
N ALA A 13 24.05 -13.31 8.68
CA ALA A 13 24.68 -12.11 9.23
C ALA A 13 24.03 -11.68 10.55
N ALA A 14 22.69 -11.72 10.63
CA ALA A 14 21.96 -11.39 11.85
C ALA A 14 22.23 -12.40 12.99
N GLU A 15 22.33 -13.69 12.67
CA GLU A 15 22.67 -14.73 13.64
C GLU A 15 24.07 -14.55 14.25
N HIS A 16 25.03 -14.03 13.46
CA HIS A 16 26.41 -13.79 13.90
C HIS A 16 26.65 -12.45 14.59
N ASP A 17 25.74 -11.49 14.42
CA ASP A 17 25.84 -10.18 15.06
C ASP A 17 25.03 -10.11 16.35
N GLY A 18 25.71 -10.16 17.50
CA GLY A 18 25.06 -10.16 18.82
C GLY A 18 24.24 -8.91 19.15
N ARG A 19 24.40 -7.82 18.39
CA ARG A 19 23.63 -6.58 18.56
C ARG A 19 22.22 -6.70 17.99
N ILE A 20 21.99 -7.66 17.07
CA ILE A 20 20.68 -7.92 16.47
C ILE A 20 19.91 -8.90 17.35
N ILE A 21 18.80 -8.46 17.88
CA ILE A 21 17.95 -9.23 18.80
C ILE A 21 16.92 -10.05 18.04
N ALA A 22 16.33 -9.48 16.99
CA ALA A 22 15.31 -10.15 16.20
C ALA A 22 15.27 -9.62 14.77
N VAL A 23 14.78 -10.45 13.83
CA VAL A 23 14.56 -10.09 12.42
C VAL A 23 13.22 -10.65 11.97
N LEU A 24 12.37 -9.77 11.44
CA LEU A 24 11.11 -10.12 10.81
C LEU A 24 11.21 -9.82 9.30
N MET A 25 10.99 -10.82 8.48
CA MET A 25 10.74 -10.67 7.04
C MET A 25 9.23 -10.48 6.82
N TYR A 26 8.84 -9.57 5.96
CA TYR A 26 7.44 -9.34 5.59
C TYR A 26 7.29 -9.23 4.06
N GLY A 27 6.13 -8.82 3.57
CA GLY A 27 5.87 -8.69 2.13
C GLY A 27 5.81 -10.01 1.37
N SER A 28 6.13 -9.96 0.09
CA SER A 28 5.89 -11.06 -0.86
C SER A 28 6.63 -12.34 -0.54
N PHE A 29 7.85 -12.27 -0.01
CA PHE A 29 8.61 -13.46 0.38
C PHE A 29 8.00 -14.15 1.60
N ALA A 30 7.47 -13.40 2.55
CA ALA A 30 6.81 -13.97 3.73
C ALA A 30 5.45 -14.58 3.38
N THR A 31 4.70 -14.01 2.43
CA THR A 31 3.38 -14.53 2.01
C THR A 31 3.45 -15.63 0.95
N GLY A 32 4.64 -15.89 0.39
CA GLY A 32 4.81 -16.89 -0.68
C GLY A 32 4.40 -16.40 -2.08
N GLU A 33 4.23 -15.09 -2.26
CA GLU A 33 3.85 -14.46 -3.53
C GLU A 33 5.04 -13.87 -4.30
N ALA A 34 6.27 -14.09 -3.80
CA ALA A 34 7.47 -13.51 -4.39
C ALA A 34 7.79 -14.09 -5.76
N ASP A 35 8.26 -13.22 -6.65
CA ASP A 35 8.76 -13.54 -7.98
C ASP A 35 10.18 -12.99 -8.22
N LEU A 36 10.64 -13.05 -9.48
CA LEU A 36 11.98 -12.56 -9.86
C LEU A 36 12.12 -11.03 -9.77
N PHE A 37 11.02 -10.30 -9.69
CA PHE A 37 10.97 -8.84 -9.64
C PHE A 37 10.66 -8.30 -8.24
N SER A 38 10.42 -9.21 -7.28
CA SER A 38 10.12 -8.84 -5.90
C SER A 38 11.35 -8.24 -5.22
N ASP A 39 11.12 -7.18 -4.44
CA ASP A 39 12.07 -6.67 -3.46
C ASP A 39 12.12 -7.55 -2.20
N ILE A 40 13.04 -7.24 -1.30
CA ILE A 40 13.17 -7.90 -0.01
C ILE A 40 12.84 -6.90 1.10
N GLU A 41 12.04 -7.32 2.10
CA GLU A 41 11.48 -6.41 3.09
C GLU A 41 11.70 -6.96 4.51
N PHE A 42 12.36 -6.15 5.37
CA PHE A 42 12.75 -6.58 6.72
C PHE A 42 12.56 -5.52 7.79
N ALA A 43 12.16 -5.97 8.98
CA ALA A 43 12.36 -5.25 10.22
C ALA A 43 13.48 -5.90 11.01
N VAL A 44 14.52 -5.14 11.34
CA VAL A 44 15.72 -5.57 12.06
C VAL A 44 15.73 -4.87 13.41
N PHE A 45 15.62 -5.64 14.49
CA PHE A 45 15.57 -5.12 15.86
C PHE A 45 16.94 -5.26 16.52
N LEU A 46 17.46 -4.13 16.96
CA LEU A 46 18.76 -4.00 17.61
C LEU A 46 18.58 -3.83 19.12
N ASP A 47 19.60 -4.24 19.90
CA ASP A 47 19.65 -3.84 21.28
C ASP A 47 19.63 -2.31 21.41
N ASP A 48 18.93 -1.78 22.40
CA ASP A 48 18.72 -0.34 22.56
C ASP A 48 20.04 0.43 22.74
N GLU A 49 21.05 -0.19 23.39
CA GLU A 49 22.36 0.41 23.60
C GLU A 49 23.18 0.50 22.31
N ASP A 50 23.01 -0.44 21.40
CA ASP A 50 23.77 -0.52 20.14
C ASP A 50 23.11 0.28 18.99
N PHE A 51 21.82 0.57 19.09
CA PHE A 51 21.03 1.14 18.01
C PHE A 51 21.61 2.41 17.38
N ALA A 52 22.10 3.33 18.21
CA ALA A 52 22.61 4.63 17.74
C ALA A 52 23.98 4.51 17.04
N ALA A 53 24.79 3.53 17.44
CA ALA A 53 26.12 3.32 16.91
C ALA A 53 26.17 2.28 15.75
N PHE A 54 25.04 1.64 15.43
CA PHE A 54 24.98 0.61 14.42
C PHE A 54 25.09 1.22 13.00
N ASP A 55 26.14 0.83 12.29
CA ASP A 55 26.34 1.21 10.88
C ASP A 55 25.52 0.30 9.97
N ARG A 56 24.32 0.74 9.64
CA ARG A 56 23.33 0.03 8.83
C ARG A 56 23.84 -0.21 7.41
N HIS A 57 24.49 0.80 6.82
CA HIS A 57 25.04 0.70 5.47
C HIS A 57 26.15 -0.36 5.41
N ALA A 58 27.13 -0.29 6.31
CA ALA A 58 28.22 -1.26 6.34
C ALA A 58 27.73 -2.69 6.61
N TRP A 59 26.69 -2.84 7.46
CA TRP A 59 26.08 -4.15 7.72
C TRP A 59 25.39 -4.73 6.49
N LEU A 60 24.63 -3.92 5.75
CA LEU A 60 23.97 -4.34 4.51
C LEU A 60 24.97 -4.63 3.39
N ASP A 61 26.05 -3.83 3.28
CA ASP A 61 27.10 -4.02 2.27
C ASP A 61 27.87 -5.33 2.45
N ALA A 62 28.00 -5.80 3.69
CA ALA A 62 28.56 -7.11 3.99
C ALA A 62 27.68 -8.30 3.53
N ILE A 63 26.37 -8.09 3.38
CA ILE A 63 25.42 -9.09 2.85
C ILE A 63 25.50 -9.14 1.33
N SER A 64 25.45 -7.97 0.69
CA SER A 64 25.58 -7.78 -0.74
C SER A 64 25.99 -6.32 -1.02
N PRO A 65 26.90 -6.05 -2.00
CA PRO A 65 27.35 -4.70 -2.28
C PRO A 65 26.20 -3.71 -2.50
N VAL A 66 26.17 -2.64 -1.70
CA VAL A 66 25.14 -1.60 -1.74
C VAL A 66 25.56 -0.50 -2.71
N ALA A 67 24.77 -0.26 -3.75
CA ALA A 67 24.99 0.83 -4.70
C ALA A 67 24.44 2.17 -4.18
N ALA A 68 23.34 2.15 -3.43
CA ALA A 68 22.77 3.34 -2.77
C ALA A 68 21.99 2.92 -1.52
N PHE A 69 22.05 3.77 -0.47
CA PHE A 69 21.28 3.62 0.77
C PHE A 69 20.73 4.97 1.19
N PHE A 70 19.43 5.08 1.38
CA PHE A 70 18.74 6.33 1.66
C PHE A 70 17.39 6.10 2.32
N ALA A 71 16.83 7.14 2.93
CA ALA A 71 15.42 7.13 3.34
C ALA A 71 14.56 7.54 2.14
N ASP A 72 13.54 6.73 1.82
CA ASP A 72 12.59 7.06 0.75
C ASP A 72 11.52 8.09 1.22
N ASP A 73 10.62 8.48 0.32
CA ASP A 73 9.57 9.47 0.60
C ASP A 73 8.58 9.03 1.70
N PHE A 74 8.54 7.74 2.04
CA PHE A 74 7.73 7.17 3.11
C PHE A 74 8.50 7.10 4.44
N GLY A 75 9.79 7.41 4.42
CA GLY A 75 10.68 7.32 5.57
C GLY A 75 11.26 5.93 5.80
N HIS A 76 11.10 5.00 4.85
CA HIS A 76 11.71 3.68 4.90
C HIS A 76 13.18 3.75 4.48
N GLU A 77 14.03 3.01 5.17
CA GLU A 77 15.42 2.87 4.79
C GLU A 77 15.55 1.89 3.62
N THR A 78 15.86 2.42 2.45
CA THR A 78 15.92 1.68 1.19
C THR A 78 17.37 1.45 0.77
N ALA A 79 17.72 0.20 0.49
CA ALA A 79 18.97 -0.19 -0.14
C ALA A 79 18.74 -0.59 -1.60
N LEU A 80 19.50 0.00 -2.50
CA LEU A 80 19.63 -0.49 -3.88
C LEU A 80 20.93 -1.26 -3.96
N PHE A 81 20.84 -2.57 -4.14
CA PHE A 81 22.01 -3.43 -4.24
C PHE A 81 22.59 -3.42 -5.66
N SER A 82 23.90 -3.65 -5.80
CA SER A 82 24.60 -3.65 -7.10
C SER A 82 24.08 -4.72 -8.06
N ASN A 83 23.41 -5.75 -7.57
CA ASN A 83 22.71 -6.76 -8.37
C ASN A 83 21.28 -6.35 -8.79
N THR A 84 20.92 -5.07 -8.62
CA THR A 84 19.63 -4.46 -8.97
C THR A 84 18.44 -4.87 -8.10
N ILE A 85 18.65 -5.62 -7.02
CA ILE A 85 17.60 -5.91 -6.03
C ILE A 85 17.40 -4.66 -5.16
N ARG A 86 16.13 -4.29 -4.93
CA ARG A 86 15.73 -3.30 -3.92
C ARG A 86 15.48 -4.03 -2.60
N GLY A 87 15.97 -3.46 -1.51
CA GLY A 87 15.63 -3.89 -0.17
C GLY A 87 15.01 -2.74 0.61
N GLU A 88 13.93 -3.03 1.35
CA GLU A 88 13.30 -2.12 2.29
C GLU A 88 13.58 -2.59 3.70
N PHE A 89 14.10 -1.69 4.53
CA PHE A 89 14.54 -2.02 5.88
C PHE A 89 13.93 -1.08 6.90
N HIS A 90 13.47 -1.64 8.01
CA HIS A 90 13.14 -0.90 9.22
C HIS A 90 14.12 -1.32 10.31
N PHE A 91 15.12 -0.48 10.59
CA PHE A 91 15.97 -0.69 11.76
C PHE A 91 15.29 -0.08 12.97
N LEU A 92 14.99 -0.91 13.95
CA LEU A 92 14.20 -0.58 15.12
C LEU A 92 14.95 -0.97 16.39
N ARG A 93 14.57 -0.36 17.51
CA ARG A 93 15.10 -0.75 18.83
C ARG A 93 14.37 -1.99 19.33
N ARG A 94 14.99 -2.74 20.23
CA ARG A 94 14.32 -3.81 20.96
C ARG A 94 13.05 -3.30 21.66
N SER A 95 13.14 -2.10 22.28
CA SER A 95 12.00 -1.47 22.95
C SER A 95 10.82 -1.17 22.01
N ASP A 96 11.03 -1.14 20.68
CA ASP A 96 9.99 -0.92 19.67
C ASP A 96 9.29 -2.22 19.22
N LEU A 97 9.73 -3.41 19.66
CA LEU A 97 9.12 -4.71 19.29
C LEU A 97 7.59 -4.74 19.40
N PRO A 98 6.93 -4.11 20.38
CA PRO A 98 5.48 -4.11 20.48
C PRO A 98 4.76 -3.52 19.26
N VAL A 99 5.42 -2.67 18.47
CA VAL A 99 4.83 -2.06 17.25
C VAL A 99 4.40 -3.11 16.23
N VAL A 100 5.09 -4.27 16.19
CA VAL A 100 4.79 -5.36 15.25
C VAL A 100 3.35 -5.83 15.38
N ALA A 101 2.80 -5.90 16.59
CA ALA A 101 1.41 -6.30 16.81
C ALA A 101 0.38 -5.33 16.19
N THR A 102 0.79 -4.11 15.84
CA THR A 102 -0.07 -3.10 15.19
C THR A 102 -0.07 -3.17 13.67
N TRP A 103 0.78 -3.99 13.06
CA TRP A 103 0.96 -4.03 11.61
C TRP A 103 -0.08 -4.86 10.84
N GLN A 104 -1.11 -5.39 11.51
CA GLN A 104 -2.21 -6.17 10.91
C GLN A 104 -2.91 -5.44 9.74
N GLU A 105 -2.94 -4.09 9.77
CA GLU A 105 -3.53 -3.30 8.70
C GLU A 105 -2.68 -3.27 7.43
N HIS A 106 -1.38 -3.54 7.55
CA HIS A 106 -0.39 -3.41 6.48
C HIS A 106 0.13 -4.74 5.95
N GLY A 107 0.08 -5.81 6.75
CA GLY A 107 0.61 -7.10 6.36
C GLY A 107 0.09 -8.24 7.22
N TRP A 108 0.41 -9.46 6.80
CA TRP A 108 0.07 -10.69 7.49
C TRP A 108 1.11 -11.77 7.20
N LEU A 109 1.13 -12.82 8.01
CA LEU A 109 2.01 -13.97 7.86
C LEU A 109 1.17 -15.26 7.78
N PRO A 110 1.51 -16.22 6.90
CA PRO A 110 0.87 -17.53 6.91
C PRO A 110 1.21 -18.33 8.17
N SER A 111 2.43 -18.17 8.69
CA SER A 111 2.90 -18.72 9.96
C SER A 111 4.02 -17.86 10.52
N LEU A 112 4.39 -18.07 11.79
CA LEU A 112 5.57 -17.39 12.38
C LEU A 112 6.86 -17.73 11.60
N ASP A 113 7.06 -18.99 11.24
CA ASP A 113 8.26 -19.46 10.55
C ASP A 113 8.43 -18.83 9.15
N ALA A 114 7.34 -18.32 8.55
CA ALA A 114 7.40 -17.65 7.27
C ALA A 114 8.01 -16.24 7.34
N GLY A 115 7.95 -15.60 8.51
CA GLY A 115 8.44 -14.22 8.67
C GLY A 115 9.54 -14.07 9.73
N VAL A 116 9.49 -14.80 10.84
CA VAL A 116 10.46 -14.65 11.92
C VAL A 116 11.76 -15.38 11.55
N LEU A 117 12.77 -14.63 11.11
CA LEU A 117 14.07 -15.20 10.72
C LEU A 117 15.02 -15.37 11.92
N LEU A 118 14.93 -14.48 12.90
CA LEU A 118 15.69 -14.51 14.14
C LEU A 118 14.84 -13.97 15.28
N ASP A 119 14.86 -14.63 16.43
CA ASP A 119 14.24 -14.15 17.67
C ASP A 119 15.01 -14.71 18.88
N ARG A 120 15.95 -13.93 19.43
CA ARG A 120 16.80 -14.38 20.53
C ARG A 120 16.08 -14.43 21.88
N THR A 121 15.02 -13.67 22.02
CA THR A 121 14.31 -13.50 23.29
C THR A 121 12.93 -14.15 23.33
N GLY A 122 12.38 -14.52 22.17
CA GLY A 122 10.99 -14.98 22.01
C GLY A 122 9.96 -13.85 22.01
N GLU A 123 10.39 -12.58 22.19
CA GLU A 123 9.50 -11.44 22.26
C GLU A 123 8.88 -11.12 20.88
N LEU A 124 9.70 -11.15 19.80
CA LEU A 124 9.20 -10.91 18.44
C LEU A 124 8.09 -11.89 18.07
N SER A 125 8.29 -13.18 18.33
CA SER A 125 7.30 -14.22 18.05
C SER A 125 5.98 -13.96 18.78
N GLY A 126 6.06 -13.46 20.02
CA GLY A 126 4.88 -13.07 20.80
C GLY A 126 4.07 -11.97 20.11
N TYR A 127 4.71 -10.92 19.61
CA TYR A 127 4.04 -9.81 18.91
C TYR A 127 3.63 -10.18 17.48
N ALA A 128 4.48 -10.91 16.74
CA ALA A 128 4.20 -11.34 15.38
C ALA A 128 3.06 -12.37 15.30
N ALA A 129 2.72 -13.04 16.38
CA ALA A 129 1.55 -13.94 16.46
C ALA A 129 0.24 -13.20 16.07
N ALA A 130 0.16 -11.89 16.31
CA ALA A 130 -0.98 -11.07 15.88
C ALA A 130 -1.11 -10.98 14.35
N LEU A 131 -0.04 -11.21 13.59
CA LEU A 131 -0.02 -11.14 12.12
C LEU A 131 -0.36 -12.50 11.48
N VAL A 132 -0.39 -13.58 12.27
CA VAL A 132 -0.59 -14.94 11.74
C VAL A 132 -2.07 -15.23 11.51
N GLY A 133 -2.38 -15.94 10.43
CA GLY A 133 -3.73 -16.44 10.14
C GLY A 133 -4.38 -15.84 8.91
N GLY A 134 -3.63 -15.13 8.09
CA GLY A 134 -4.09 -14.50 6.86
C GLY A 134 -4.52 -13.05 7.04
N PRO A 135 -4.93 -12.40 5.94
CA PRO A 135 -5.33 -11.01 5.99
C PRO A 135 -6.54 -10.81 6.90
N PRO A 136 -6.57 -9.72 7.71
CA PRO A 136 -7.68 -9.47 8.60
C PRO A 136 -8.97 -9.19 7.83
N ALA A 137 -10.12 -9.46 8.46
CA ALA A 137 -11.43 -9.18 7.89
C ALA A 137 -11.58 -7.69 7.56
N ARG A 138 -12.06 -7.39 6.38
CA ARG A 138 -12.24 -6.03 5.85
C ARG A 138 -13.72 -5.74 5.61
N GLY A 139 -14.07 -4.46 5.50
CA GLY A 139 -15.42 -4.02 5.12
C GLY A 139 -16.36 -3.79 6.29
N GLY A 140 -15.85 -3.55 7.49
CA GLY A 140 -16.69 -3.04 8.59
C GLY A 140 -17.27 -1.64 8.27
N ALA A 141 -18.42 -1.29 8.87
CA ALA A 141 -19.14 -0.04 8.58
C ALA A 141 -18.26 1.21 8.72
N VAL A 142 -17.41 1.30 9.74
CA VAL A 142 -16.48 2.42 9.95
C VAL A 142 -15.47 2.53 8.81
N GLN A 143 -14.91 1.40 8.39
CA GLN A 143 -13.92 1.36 7.30
C GLN A 143 -14.58 1.76 5.97
N VAL A 144 -15.75 1.21 5.65
CA VAL A 144 -16.51 1.55 4.43
C VAL A 144 -16.90 3.02 4.44
N HIS A 145 -17.37 3.55 5.58
CA HIS A 145 -17.70 4.97 5.72
C HIS A 145 -16.49 5.87 5.43
N SER A 146 -15.33 5.52 5.97
CA SER A 146 -14.08 6.25 5.69
C SER A 146 -13.72 6.23 4.19
N LEU A 147 -13.85 5.08 3.51
CA LEU A 147 -13.58 4.97 2.07
C LEU A 147 -14.55 5.81 1.23
N VAL A 148 -15.84 5.77 1.57
CA VAL A 148 -16.89 6.56 0.88
C VAL A 148 -16.60 8.06 1.01
N LEU A 149 -16.33 8.54 2.23
CA LEU A 149 -16.04 9.95 2.45
C LEU A 149 -14.72 10.39 1.81
N ASN A 150 -13.70 9.52 1.81
CA ASN A 150 -12.42 9.84 1.20
C ASN A 150 -12.52 9.93 -0.33
N LEU A 151 -13.21 9.00 -0.96
CA LEU A 151 -13.47 9.07 -2.40
C LEU A 151 -14.30 10.33 -2.75
N LEU A 152 -15.36 10.61 -1.99
CA LEU A 152 -16.19 11.80 -2.17
C LEU A 152 -15.36 13.09 -2.08
N ASN A 153 -14.48 13.19 -1.07
CA ASN A 153 -13.59 14.34 -0.89
C ASN A 153 -12.62 14.52 -2.08
N LEU A 154 -12.00 13.42 -2.54
CA LEU A 154 -11.07 13.47 -3.67
C LEU A 154 -11.78 13.84 -4.98
N MET A 155 -13.00 13.36 -5.19
CA MET A 155 -13.81 13.72 -6.36
C MET A 155 -14.29 15.17 -6.32
N LEU A 156 -14.65 15.69 -5.14
CA LEU A 156 -14.99 17.11 -4.95
C LEU A 156 -13.80 18.02 -5.29
N LEU A 157 -12.63 17.71 -4.71
CA LEU A 157 -11.42 18.49 -4.98
C LEU A 157 -11.02 18.38 -6.46
N GLY A 158 -11.08 17.18 -7.04
CA GLY A 158 -10.78 16.96 -8.45
C GLY A 158 -11.70 17.74 -9.40
N GLY A 159 -13.01 17.74 -9.16
CA GLY A 159 -13.97 18.55 -9.89
C GLY A 159 -13.64 20.04 -9.85
N ASN A 160 -13.26 20.56 -8.67
CA ASN A 160 -12.82 21.95 -8.55
C ASN A 160 -11.54 22.24 -9.36
N LEU A 161 -10.58 21.31 -9.39
CA LEU A 161 -9.34 21.48 -10.17
C LEU A 161 -9.61 21.48 -11.68
N LEU A 162 -10.52 20.61 -12.15
CA LEU A 162 -10.95 20.60 -13.55
C LEU A 162 -11.56 21.95 -13.97
N HIS A 163 -12.44 22.53 -13.14
CA HIS A 163 -13.02 23.85 -13.40
C HIS A 163 -12.02 25.02 -13.37
N ARG A 164 -10.91 24.85 -12.65
CA ARG A 164 -9.81 25.83 -12.64
C ARG A 164 -8.87 25.68 -13.83
N GLY A 165 -8.99 24.60 -14.63
CA GLY A 165 -8.04 24.27 -15.67
C GLY A 165 -6.68 23.74 -15.15
N GLU A 166 -6.62 23.31 -13.87
CA GLU A 166 -5.41 22.75 -13.24
C GLU A 166 -5.27 21.25 -13.58
N TYR A 167 -5.21 20.93 -14.88
CA TYR A 167 -5.30 19.54 -15.35
C TYR A 167 -4.18 18.63 -14.87
N ALA A 168 -2.94 19.12 -14.82
CA ALA A 168 -1.83 18.31 -14.30
C ALA A 168 -2.04 17.92 -12.83
N ARG A 169 -2.53 18.84 -12.02
CA ARG A 169 -2.84 18.60 -10.60
C ARG A 169 -4.06 17.69 -10.42
N ALA A 170 -5.09 17.88 -11.26
CA ALA A 170 -6.26 17.01 -11.28
C ALA A 170 -5.88 15.57 -11.67
N TRP A 171 -4.99 15.41 -12.65
CA TRP A 171 -4.48 14.10 -13.05
C TRP A 171 -3.75 13.39 -11.91
N ALA A 172 -2.84 14.06 -11.23
CA ALA A 172 -2.15 13.50 -10.06
C ALA A 172 -3.12 13.12 -8.93
N LEU A 173 -4.18 13.93 -8.72
CA LEU A 173 -5.20 13.66 -7.72
C LEU A 173 -6.08 12.46 -8.09
N LEU A 174 -6.39 12.25 -9.37
CA LEU A 174 -7.16 11.11 -9.84
C LEU A 174 -6.48 9.78 -9.45
N GLY A 175 -5.16 9.69 -9.58
CA GLY A 175 -4.39 8.53 -9.14
C GLY A 175 -4.60 8.23 -7.64
N ARG A 176 -4.73 9.26 -6.81
CA ARG A 176 -5.05 9.08 -5.37
C ARG A 176 -6.48 8.62 -5.14
N ALA A 177 -7.44 9.02 -5.99
CA ALA A 177 -8.83 8.58 -5.89
C ALA A 177 -9.01 7.09 -6.24
N HIS A 178 -8.06 6.50 -6.99
CA HIS A 178 -8.09 5.08 -7.32
C HIS A 178 -7.92 4.19 -6.08
N GLU A 179 -7.20 4.60 -5.05
CA GLU A 179 -7.01 3.79 -3.85
C GLU A 179 -8.35 3.50 -3.12
N PRO A 180 -9.13 4.49 -2.66
CA PRO A 180 -10.42 4.21 -2.05
C PRO A 180 -11.42 3.57 -3.02
N LEU A 181 -11.38 3.90 -4.32
CA LEU A 181 -12.20 3.25 -5.34
C LEU A 181 -11.91 1.75 -5.40
N LEU A 182 -10.66 1.36 -5.58
CA LEU A 182 -10.26 -0.04 -5.69
C LEU A 182 -10.49 -0.84 -4.40
N LYS A 183 -10.35 -0.22 -3.23
CA LYS A 183 -10.73 -0.84 -1.96
C LYS A 183 -12.23 -1.15 -1.92
N LEU A 184 -13.09 -0.23 -2.35
CA LEU A 184 -14.53 -0.49 -2.48
C LEU A 184 -14.84 -1.58 -3.52
N VAL A 185 -14.12 -1.58 -4.64
CA VAL A 185 -14.23 -2.65 -5.66
C VAL A 185 -13.86 -4.01 -5.08
N ARG A 186 -12.74 -4.10 -4.35
CA ARG A 186 -12.30 -5.35 -3.72
C ARG A 186 -13.30 -5.86 -2.67
N LEU A 187 -13.96 -4.97 -1.94
CA LEU A 187 -15.07 -5.35 -1.04
C LEU A 187 -16.27 -5.89 -1.83
N HIS A 188 -16.64 -5.23 -2.93
CA HIS A 188 -17.72 -5.66 -3.80
C HIS A 188 -17.47 -7.06 -4.39
N GLU A 189 -16.24 -7.30 -4.89
CA GLU A 189 -15.80 -8.57 -5.47
C GLU A 189 -15.43 -9.62 -4.41
N ARG A 190 -15.38 -9.26 -3.12
CA ARG A 190 -14.95 -10.13 -2.01
C ARG A 190 -13.53 -10.67 -2.19
N ARG A 191 -12.62 -9.82 -2.69
CA ARG A 191 -11.21 -10.14 -2.99
C ARG A 191 -10.31 -9.12 -2.27
N THR A 192 -10.15 -9.30 -0.96
CA THR A 192 -9.47 -8.32 -0.09
C THR A 192 -8.04 -8.70 0.29
N ASP A 193 -7.47 -9.72 -0.34
CA ASP A 193 -6.14 -10.25 -0.03
C ASP A 193 -5.03 -9.17 -0.20
N HIS A 194 -5.12 -8.34 -1.24
CA HIS A 194 -4.18 -7.24 -1.51
C HIS A 194 -4.72 -5.88 -1.06
N TRP A 195 -5.36 -5.85 0.10
CA TRP A 195 -5.97 -4.62 0.66
C TRP A 195 -5.02 -3.44 0.86
N PRO A 196 -3.79 -3.62 1.38
CA PRO A 196 -2.86 -2.49 1.57
C PRO A 196 -2.50 -1.79 0.28
N THR A 197 -2.33 -2.56 -0.80
CA THR A 197 -2.02 -2.06 -2.15
C THR A 197 -3.11 -2.53 -3.12
N PRO A 198 -4.27 -1.87 -3.17
CA PRO A 198 -5.46 -2.41 -3.84
C PRO A 198 -5.33 -2.55 -5.36
N SER A 199 -4.31 -1.94 -5.97
CA SER A 199 -3.96 -2.13 -7.40
C SER A 199 -3.06 -3.34 -7.66
N ARG A 200 -2.45 -3.95 -6.61
CA ARG A 200 -1.61 -5.15 -6.76
C ARG A 200 -2.44 -6.33 -7.25
N ALA A 201 -1.88 -7.11 -8.16
CA ALA A 201 -2.50 -8.31 -8.73
C ALA A 201 -3.95 -8.08 -9.24
N LEU A 202 -4.26 -6.85 -9.68
CA LEU A 202 -5.61 -6.49 -10.14
C LEU A 202 -6.01 -7.35 -11.34
N GLU A 203 -5.06 -7.67 -12.20
CA GLU A 203 -5.23 -8.47 -13.40
C GLU A 203 -5.59 -9.93 -13.10
N ASP A 204 -5.14 -10.45 -11.97
CA ASP A 204 -5.34 -11.86 -11.57
C ASP A 204 -6.51 -12.00 -10.58
N ASP A 205 -6.65 -11.07 -9.65
CA ASP A 205 -7.66 -11.12 -8.59
C ASP A 205 -9.06 -10.79 -9.08
N LEU A 206 -9.18 -9.83 -10.00
CA LEU A 206 -10.47 -9.24 -10.35
C LEU A 206 -10.93 -9.66 -11.74
N SER A 207 -12.25 -9.67 -11.93
CA SER A 207 -12.86 -10.08 -13.20
C SER A 207 -12.45 -9.17 -14.36
N ILE A 208 -12.49 -9.70 -15.59
CA ILE A 208 -12.23 -8.90 -16.80
C ILE A 208 -13.15 -7.68 -16.90
N PHE A 209 -14.40 -7.78 -16.42
CA PHE A 209 -15.35 -6.66 -16.42
C PHE A 209 -14.87 -5.53 -15.50
N VAL A 210 -14.35 -5.85 -14.32
CA VAL A 210 -13.77 -4.88 -13.39
C VAL A 210 -12.55 -4.22 -14.01
N ARG A 211 -11.67 -4.98 -14.62
CA ARG A 211 -10.45 -4.47 -15.28
C ARG A 211 -10.77 -3.48 -16.40
N VAL A 212 -11.70 -3.84 -17.28
CA VAL A 212 -12.15 -2.97 -18.38
C VAL A 212 -12.80 -1.69 -17.83
N ARG A 213 -13.59 -1.82 -16.76
CA ARG A 213 -14.22 -0.67 -16.12
C ARG A 213 -13.18 0.25 -15.48
N TYR A 214 -12.17 -0.33 -14.80
CA TYR A 214 -11.08 0.43 -14.21
C TYR A 214 -10.24 1.17 -15.25
N GLN A 215 -9.98 0.58 -16.42
CA GLN A 215 -9.33 1.26 -17.53
C GLN A 215 -10.08 2.55 -17.93
N GLY A 216 -11.40 2.53 -17.89
CA GLY A 216 -12.22 3.73 -18.14
C GLY A 216 -12.07 4.82 -17.06
N CYS A 217 -11.61 4.45 -15.85
CA CYS A 217 -11.31 5.39 -14.77
C CYS A 217 -9.92 6.03 -14.89
N THR A 218 -9.08 5.59 -15.83
CA THR A 218 -7.75 6.12 -16.11
C THR A 218 -7.79 7.06 -17.31
N GLY A 219 -6.85 7.99 -17.38
CA GLY A 219 -6.76 8.92 -18.50
C GLY A 219 -5.43 9.67 -18.48
N SER A 220 -5.11 10.33 -19.58
CA SER A 220 -4.00 11.27 -19.67
C SER A 220 -4.36 12.60 -19.00
N ALA A 221 -3.38 13.50 -18.86
CA ALA A 221 -3.63 14.88 -18.41
C ALA A 221 -4.28 15.77 -19.48
N GLU A 222 -4.61 15.21 -20.64
CA GLU A 222 -5.37 15.89 -21.69
C GLU A 222 -6.80 16.16 -21.19
N PRO A 223 -7.35 17.40 -21.35
CA PRO A 223 -8.58 17.82 -20.68
C PRO A 223 -9.78 16.90 -20.87
N ASP A 224 -10.07 16.49 -22.11
CA ASP A 224 -11.26 15.68 -22.39
C ASP A 224 -11.12 14.26 -21.88
N ALA A 225 -9.93 13.66 -22.04
CA ALA A 225 -9.63 12.33 -21.53
C ALA A 225 -9.69 12.30 -19.99
N LEU A 226 -9.17 13.34 -19.34
CA LEU A 226 -9.20 13.47 -17.89
C LEU A 226 -10.62 13.65 -17.36
N CYS A 227 -11.43 14.51 -17.98
CA CYS A 227 -12.83 14.68 -17.61
C CYS A 227 -13.64 13.38 -17.79
N ALA A 228 -13.36 12.62 -18.85
CA ALA A 228 -14.00 11.31 -19.05
C ALA A 228 -13.63 10.32 -17.93
N ALA A 229 -12.34 10.26 -17.55
CA ALA A 229 -11.86 9.41 -16.46
C ALA A 229 -12.49 9.79 -15.10
N TYR A 230 -12.62 11.09 -14.81
CA TYR A 230 -13.32 11.56 -13.60
C TYR A 230 -14.79 11.16 -13.60
N ARG A 231 -15.50 11.27 -14.74
CA ARG A 231 -16.91 10.83 -14.86
C ARG A 231 -17.05 9.33 -14.60
N ALA A 232 -16.19 8.53 -15.22
CA ALA A 232 -16.21 7.07 -15.03
C ALA A 232 -15.92 6.68 -13.57
N THR A 233 -14.89 7.28 -12.95
CA THR A 233 -14.54 7.08 -11.54
C THR A 233 -15.71 7.45 -10.62
N TRP A 234 -16.32 8.60 -10.84
CA TRP A 234 -17.45 9.06 -10.04
C TRP A 234 -18.69 8.19 -10.18
N GLN A 235 -19.05 7.85 -11.41
CA GLN A 235 -20.17 6.94 -11.66
C GLN A 235 -20.00 5.60 -10.94
N TRP A 236 -18.81 5.01 -11.05
CA TRP A 236 -18.54 3.74 -10.37
C TRP A 236 -18.52 3.88 -8.85
N GLY A 237 -17.90 4.94 -8.34
CA GLY A 237 -17.89 5.23 -6.91
C GLY A 237 -19.30 5.30 -6.32
N ARG A 238 -20.23 5.99 -6.98
CA ARG A 238 -21.64 6.08 -6.55
C ARG A 238 -22.36 4.73 -6.51
N GLU A 239 -22.12 3.89 -7.51
CA GLU A 239 -22.69 2.53 -7.52
C GLU A 239 -22.14 1.69 -6.34
N LEU A 240 -20.85 1.83 -6.06
CA LEU A 240 -20.20 1.16 -4.94
C LEU A 240 -20.68 1.71 -3.58
N PHE A 241 -20.97 3.00 -3.47
CA PHE A 241 -21.59 3.56 -2.26
C PHE A 241 -22.93 2.87 -1.96
N ALA A 242 -23.74 2.63 -2.97
CA ALA A 242 -25.02 1.96 -2.81
C ALA A 242 -24.86 0.45 -2.53
N THR A 243 -23.96 -0.25 -3.24
CA THR A 243 -23.85 -1.70 -3.18
C THR A 243 -22.99 -2.21 -2.03
N VAL A 244 -21.98 -1.45 -1.59
CA VAL A 244 -21.10 -1.78 -0.47
C VAL A 244 -21.52 -1.06 0.81
N GLY A 245 -21.83 0.24 0.72
CA GLY A 245 -22.20 1.06 1.86
C GLY A 245 -23.64 0.83 2.33
N GLY A 246 -24.59 0.79 1.39
CA GLY A 246 -26.02 0.67 1.69
C GLY A 246 -26.37 -0.48 2.64
N PRO A 247 -25.90 -1.72 2.43
CA PRO A 247 -26.15 -2.84 3.34
C PRO A 247 -25.62 -2.64 4.76
N LEU A 248 -24.66 -1.75 4.94
CA LEU A 248 -24.05 -1.42 6.24
C LEU A 248 -24.66 -0.17 6.89
N GLY A 249 -25.67 0.45 6.27
CA GLY A 249 -26.23 1.73 6.71
C GLY A 249 -25.24 2.90 6.58
N VAL A 250 -24.29 2.80 5.64
CA VAL A 250 -23.32 3.86 5.37
C VAL A 250 -23.83 4.72 4.22
N ASP A 251 -24.19 5.95 4.52
CA ASP A 251 -24.68 6.91 3.55
C ASP A 251 -23.66 8.04 3.30
N ALA A 252 -23.53 8.43 2.04
CA ALA A 252 -22.83 9.66 1.67
C ALA A 252 -23.77 10.87 1.79
N PRO A 253 -23.27 12.06 2.20
CA PRO A 253 -24.08 13.27 2.30
C PRO A 253 -24.69 13.66 0.94
N VAL A 254 -26.00 13.52 0.76
CA VAL A 254 -26.71 13.69 -0.53
C VAL A 254 -26.40 15.03 -1.20
N ALA A 255 -26.43 16.12 -0.42
CA ALA A 255 -26.15 17.46 -0.98
C ALA A 255 -24.74 17.56 -1.57
N ILE A 256 -23.74 16.89 -0.97
CA ILE A 256 -22.36 16.88 -1.49
C ILE A 256 -22.26 15.97 -2.71
N VAL A 257 -22.90 14.80 -2.67
CA VAL A 257 -22.97 13.87 -3.82
C VAL A 257 -23.53 14.57 -5.04
N ASP A 258 -24.66 15.29 -4.89
CA ASP A 258 -25.31 16.06 -5.98
C ASP A 258 -24.42 17.22 -6.47
N HIS A 259 -23.67 17.84 -5.55
CA HIS A 259 -22.75 18.90 -5.94
C HIS A 259 -21.57 18.36 -6.75
N VAL A 260 -20.95 17.27 -6.31
CA VAL A 260 -19.86 16.59 -7.05
C VAL A 260 -20.33 16.12 -8.43
N GLN A 261 -21.55 15.57 -8.52
CA GLN A 261 -22.14 15.19 -9.80
C GLN A 261 -22.18 16.37 -10.76
N ARG A 262 -22.74 17.51 -10.32
CA ARG A 262 -22.81 18.72 -11.16
C ARG A 262 -21.43 19.24 -11.58
N LEU A 263 -20.46 19.26 -10.64
CA LEU A 263 -19.10 19.68 -10.96
C LEU A 263 -18.48 18.83 -12.06
N ILE A 264 -18.62 17.50 -11.96
CA ILE A 264 -18.01 16.57 -12.91
C ILE A 264 -18.72 16.61 -14.27
N ASP A 265 -20.04 16.73 -14.28
CA ASP A 265 -20.83 16.79 -15.52
C ASP A 265 -20.53 18.06 -16.33
N THR A 266 -20.27 19.17 -15.63
CA THR A 266 -20.00 20.48 -16.26
C THR A 266 -18.52 20.75 -16.51
N ALA A 267 -17.63 19.87 -16.04
CA ALA A 267 -16.19 19.95 -16.33
C ALA A 267 -15.92 19.68 -17.83
N GLY A 268 -15.01 20.44 -18.43
CA GLY A 268 -14.64 20.31 -19.87
C GLY A 268 -15.50 21.11 -20.84
N GLY A 269 -16.58 21.76 -20.37
CA GLY A 269 -17.45 22.58 -21.23
C GLY A 269 -16.93 24.01 -21.56
N ARG A 270 -15.73 24.35 -21.10
CA ARG A 270 -15.03 25.57 -21.48
C ARG A 270 -14.05 25.26 -22.61
N SER A 271 -14.45 25.55 -23.84
CA SER A 271 -13.46 25.83 -24.90
C SER A 271 -12.47 26.85 -24.33
N ALA A 272 -11.19 26.48 -24.32
CA ALA A 272 -10.11 27.37 -23.92
C ALA A 272 -10.12 28.60 -24.85
N ASN A 273 -10.71 29.69 -24.38
CA ASN A 273 -10.40 31.00 -24.92
C ASN A 273 -9.08 31.44 -24.25
N TRP A 274 -7.97 31.05 -24.88
CA TRP A 274 -6.65 31.66 -24.68
C TRP A 274 -6.45 32.83 -25.62
#